data_5c23394deffd1309054f8c914f7191a2
#
_entry.id   5c23394deffd1309054f8c914f7191a2
#
_cell.length_a   1.000
_cell.length_b   1.000
_cell.length_c   1.000
_cell.angle_alpha   90.00
_cell.angle_beta   90.00
_cell.angle_gamma   90.00
#
_symmetry.space_group_name_H-M   'P 1'
#
loop_
_entity.id
_entity.type
_entity.pdbx_description
1 polymer ?
#
loop_
_entity_poly.entity_id
_entity_poly.type
_entity_poly.pdbx_seq_one_letter_code
_entity_poly.pdbx_strand_id
1 'polypeptide(L)'
;MRCLPLLCALLWLLAGASARADCECLWQGSFTEVQAGTDLVVSAAVIAGKGNSIDLRVEHTLRGPTPEHDIRVWLKTGDYCRPEPQLFPAGSQWVMALQQIDEEVEGGFNPHTPNLSYGRVGDYSLSSCGGYWLSQHGNWVTGNLVEAPRWVREPKMTPVLLDLVADYVAGKVSAQALLQASREDPAARELLLDTRAFLREQN
;
A
#
# COMPACT_ATOMS: atom_id res chain seq x y z
N MET A 1 48.88 -34.15 17.99
CA MET A 1 47.50 -34.26 17.44
C MET A 1 46.55 -33.40 18.24
N ARG A 2 46.46 -32.06 17.99
CA ARG A 2 45.62 -31.11 18.75
C ARG A 2 45.07 -29.95 17.88
N CYS A 3 44.65 -30.23 16.63
CA CYS A 3 44.12 -29.20 15.72
C CYS A 3 42.64 -29.39 15.32
N LEU A 4 41.93 -30.34 15.95
CA LEU A 4 40.54 -30.65 15.56
C LEU A 4 39.46 -29.68 16.09
N PRO A 5 39.57 -29.02 17.27
CA PRO A 5 38.50 -28.15 17.75
C PRO A 5 38.44 -26.78 17.07
N LEU A 6 39.50 -26.27 16.48
CA LEU A 6 39.51 -24.97 15.81
C LEU A 6 38.81 -24.97 14.45
N LEU A 7 38.81 -26.10 13.73
CA LEU A 7 38.09 -26.21 12.44
C LEU A 7 36.57 -26.25 12.61
N CYS A 8 36.06 -26.85 13.68
CA CYS A 8 34.62 -26.88 13.95
C CYS A 8 34.06 -25.50 14.32
N ALA A 9 34.82 -24.66 15.02
CA ALA A 9 34.38 -23.32 15.38
C ALA A 9 34.27 -22.38 14.18
N LEU A 10 35.09 -22.57 13.13
CA LEU A 10 35.04 -21.75 11.92
C LEU A 10 33.88 -22.11 11.02
N LEU A 11 33.38 -23.35 11.04
CA LEU A 11 32.20 -23.76 10.26
C LEU A 11 30.89 -23.23 10.82
N TRP A 12 30.82 -22.91 12.11
CA TRP A 12 29.61 -22.36 12.74
C TRP A 12 29.42 -20.86 12.45
N LEU A 13 30.45 -20.14 12.05
CA LEU A 13 30.39 -18.72 11.68
C LEU A 13 29.85 -18.48 10.26
N LEU A 14 29.78 -19.54 9.44
CA LEU A 14 29.20 -19.50 8.09
C LEU A 14 27.70 -19.85 8.05
N ALA A 15 27.10 -20.18 9.17
CA ALA A 15 25.67 -20.48 9.25
C ALA A 15 24.85 -19.19 9.31
N GLY A 16 24.49 -18.71 8.12
CA GLY A 16 23.19 -18.12 7.92
C GLY A 16 23.01 -16.65 8.23
N ALA A 17 23.60 -15.78 7.48
CA ALA A 17 22.87 -14.60 7.07
C ALA A 17 21.87 -15.05 5.99
N SER A 18 20.64 -15.37 6.39
CA SER A 18 19.53 -15.44 5.46
C SER A 18 19.40 -14.05 4.87
N ALA A 19 19.95 -13.83 3.67
CA ALA A 19 19.67 -12.66 2.89
C ALA A 19 18.15 -12.65 2.68
N ARG A 20 17.44 -11.84 3.46
CA ARG A 20 16.08 -11.47 3.09
C ARG A 20 16.25 -10.68 1.81
N ALA A 21 15.83 -11.25 0.72
CA ALA A 21 15.67 -10.51 -0.52
C ALA A 21 14.57 -9.48 -0.24
N ASP A 22 14.99 -8.25 0.07
CA ASP A 22 14.06 -7.13 0.08
C ASP A 22 13.74 -6.83 -1.39
N CYS A 23 12.47 -6.73 -1.69
CA CYS A 23 12.04 -6.31 -3.01
C CYS A 23 12.65 -4.95 -3.37
N GLU A 24 13.37 -4.89 -4.47
CA GLU A 24 13.86 -3.66 -5.09
C GLU A 24 13.08 -3.40 -6.38
N CYS A 25 12.32 -2.31 -6.41
CA CYS A 25 11.65 -1.84 -7.61
C CYS A 25 11.89 -0.34 -7.84
N LEU A 26 11.87 0.06 -9.10
CA LEU A 26 11.89 1.48 -9.47
C LEU A 26 10.56 2.12 -9.09
N TRP A 27 10.61 3.36 -8.62
CA TRP A 27 9.41 4.16 -8.38
C TRP A 27 8.66 4.39 -9.69
N GLN A 28 7.42 3.94 -9.76
CA GLN A 28 6.58 3.99 -10.96
C GLN A 28 5.74 5.27 -11.06
N GLY A 29 5.70 6.06 -9.98
CA GLY A 29 5.00 7.33 -9.95
C GLY A 29 3.98 7.45 -8.82
N SER A 30 3.37 8.63 -8.74
CA SER A 30 2.26 8.94 -7.83
C SER A 30 0.97 8.21 -8.23
N PHE A 31 -0.07 8.29 -7.41
CA PHE A 31 -1.37 7.67 -7.70
C PHE A 31 -1.91 8.06 -9.07
N THR A 32 -1.79 9.35 -9.43
CA THR A 32 -2.26 9.83 -10.73
C THR A 32 -1.54 9.18 -11.92
N GLU A 33 -0.30 8.76 -11.74
CA GLU A 33 0.51 8.15 -12.79
C GLU A 33 0.29 6.64 -12.89
N VAL A 34 0.12 5.95 -11.74
CA VAL A 34 0.09 4.48 -11.71
C VAL A 34 -1.33 3.89 -11.80
N GLN A 35 -2.35 4.61 -11.31
CA GLN A 35 -3.71 4.05 -11.21
C GLN A 35 -4.28 3.59 -12.56
N ALA A 36 -3.93 4.25 -13.67
CA ALA A 36 -4.45 3.92 -14.99
C ALA A 36 -4.03 2.53 -15.49
N GLY A 37 -2.89 2.01 -15.02
CA GLY A 37 -2.36 0.69 -15.36
C GLY A 37 -2.89 -0.46 -14.49
N THR A 38 -3.89 -0.23 -13.63
CA THR A 38 -4.46 -1.25 -12.74
C THR A 38 -5.86 -1.69 -13.19
N ASP A 39 -6.33 -2.83 -12.73
CA ASP A 39 -7.62 -3.40 -13.15
C ASP A 39 -8.79 -2.80 -12.39
N LEU A 40 -8.57 -2.44 -11.12
CA LEU A 40 -9.62 -1.97 -10.21
C LEU A 40 -9.12 -0.80 -9.36
N VAL A 41 -9.91 0.27 -9.31
CA VAL A 41 -9.69 1.38 -8.37
C VAL A 41 -10.93 1.53 -7.51
N VAL A 42 -10.74 1.43 -6.18
CA VAL A 42 -11.83 1.46 -5.20
C VAL A 42 -11.54 2.39 -4.04
N SER A 43 -12.61 2.93 -3.45
CA SER A 43 -12.66 3.38 -2.07
C SER A 43 -13.22 2.22 -1.24
N ALA A 44 -12.51 1.79 -0.21
CA ALA A 44 -12.85 0.59 0.54
C ALA A 44 -12.43 0.67 2.01
N ALA A 45 -13.17 -0.04 2.85
CA ALA A 45 -12.82 -0.28 4.25
C ALA A 45 -12.15 -1.64 4.44
N VAL A 46 -11.07 -1.69 5.21
CA VAL A 46 -10.46 -2.96 5.65
C VAL A 46 -11.35 -3.58 6.71
N ILE A 47 -11.90 -4.75 6.43
CA ILE A 47 -12.79 -5.45 7.38
C ILE A 47 -12.09 -6.55 8.18
N ALA A 48 -11.03 -7.14 7.61
CA ALA A 48 -10.24 -8.18 8.28
C ALA A 48 -8.83 -8.25 7.70
N GLY A 49 -7.88 -8.79 8.48
CA GLY A 49 -6.55 -9.20 8.05
C GLY A 49 -6.31 -10.65 8.38
N LYS A 50 -5.69 -11.42 7.47
CA LYS A 50 -5.33 -12.81 7.68
C LYS A 50 -4.03 -13.16 7.00
N GLY A 51 -3.01 -13.43 7.80
CA GLY A 51 -1.67 -13.71 7.28
C GLY A 51 -1.13 -12.50 6.51
N ASN A 52 -0.80 -12.70 5.24
CA ASN A 52 -0.34 -11.67 4.34
C ASN A 52 -1.45 -11.14 3.40
N SER A 53 -2.70 -11.20 3.81
CA SER A 53 -3.82 -10.64 3.07
C SER A 53 -4.74 -9.80 3.94
N ILE A 54 -5.47 -8.90 3.29
CA ILE A 54 -6.57 -8.14 3.88
C ILE A 54 -7.85 -8.38 3.08
N ASP A 55 -8.98 -8.32 3.77
CA ASP A 55 -10.29 -8.34 3.15
C ASP A 55 -10.86 -6.92 3.16
N LEU A 56 -11.33 -6.48 2.00
CA LEU A 56 -11.87 -5.14 1.77
C LEU A 56 -13.36 -5.22 1.49
N ARG A 57 -14.12 -4.39 2.16
CA ARG A 57 -15.48 -4.01 1.76
C ARG A 57 -15.40 -2.80 0.85
N VAL A 58 -15.77 -2.98 -0.41
CA VAL A 58 -15.80 -1.90 -1.39
C VAL A 58 -16.99 -0.99 -1.11
N GLU A 59 -16.70 0.30 -0.87
CA GLU A 59 -17.70 1.33 -0.66
C GLU A 59 -18.07 2.03 -1.99
N HIS A 60 -17.04 2.32 -2.80
CA HIS A 60 -17.20 2.93 -4.11
C HIS A 60 -16.19 2.32 -5.11
N THR A 61 -16.69 1.90 -6.27
CA THR A 61 -15.84 1.55 -7.41
C THR A 61 -15.59 2.81 -8.24
N LEU A 62 -14.35 3.27 -8.28
CA LEU A 62 -13.96 4.45 -9.04
C LEU A 62 -13.61 4.11 -10.48
N ARG A 63 -13.05 2.91 -10.71
CA ARG A 63 -12.79 2.33 -12.04
C ARG A 63 -12.73 0.82 -11.96
N GLY A 64 -13.11 0.15 -13.06
CA GLY A 64 -13.13 -1.31 -13.20
C GLY A 64 -14.51 -1.91 -12.89
N PRO A 65 -14.61 -3.23 -12.84
CA PRO A 65 -15.85 -3.92 -12.53
C PRO A 65 -16.20 -3.73 -11.04
N THR A 66 -17.48 -3.47 -10.76
CA THR A 66 -17.95 -3.41 -9.37
C THR A 66 -18.02 -4.82 -8.79
N PRO A 67 -17.24 -5.14 -7.73
CA PRO A 67 -17.30 -6.44 -7.08
C PRO A 67 -18.67 -6.69 -6.43
N GLU A 68 -19.20 -7.91 -6.57
CA GLU A 68 -20.46 -8.31 -5.92
C GLU A 68 -20.29 -8.61 -4.43
N HIS A 69 -19.06 -8.91 -4.01
CA HIS A 69 -18.72 -9.32 -2.64
C HIS A 69 -17.47 -8.58 -2.14
N ASP A 70 -17.18 -8.75 -0.84
CA ASP A 70 -15.91 -8.31 -0.27
C ASP A 70 -14.74 -8.95 -1.04
N ILE A 71 -13.70 -8.17 -1.33
CA ILE A 71 -12.54 -8.61 -2.12
C ILE A 71 -11.34 -8.87 -1.23
N ARG A 72 -10.47 -9.78 -1.65
CA ARG A 72 -9.21 -10.05 -0.97
C ARG A 72 -8.04 -9.43 -1.71
N VAL A 73 -7.16 -8.78 -0.95
CA VAL A 73 -5.92 -8.19 -1.44
C VAL A 73 -4.72 -8.85 -0.78
N TRP A 74 -3.83 -9.40 -1.60
CA TRP A 74 -2.60 -10.05 -1.16
C TRP A 74 -1.47 -9.03 -1.08
N LEU A 75 -0.81 -9.04 0.07
CA LEU A 75 0.23 -8.10 0.47
C LEU A 75 1.59 -8.81 0.54
N LYS A 76 2.57 -8.21 1.22
CA LYS A 76 3.97 -8.65 1.21
C LYS A 76 4.12 -10.13 1.60
N THR A 77 4.83 -10.84 0.73
CA THR A 77 5.32 -12.20 0.96
C THR A 77 6.50 -12.46 0.03
N GLY A 78 7.55 -13.12 0.54
CA GLY A 78 8.76 -13.41 -0.24
C GLY A 78 9.32 -12.17 -0.94
N ASP A 79 9.65 -12.32 -2.22
CA ASP A 79 10.28 -11.30 -3.07
C ASP A 79 9.29 -10.35 -3.75
N TYR A 80 7.99 -10.48 -3.47
CA TYR A 80 6.98 -9.62 -4.07
C TYR A 80 7.04 -8.21 -3.52
N CYS A 81 7.06 -7.23 -4.43
CA CYS A 81 7.03 -5.81 -4.12
C CYS A 81 5.63 -5.36 -3.71
N ARG A 82 5.20 -5.78 -2.54
CA ARG A 82 3.91 -5.47 -1.95
C ARG A 82 4.09 -4.84 -0.57
N PRO A 83 3.17 -3.98 -0.12
CA PRO A 83 3.25 -3.36 1.19
C PRO A 83 2.99 -4.36 2.33
N GLU A 84 3.47 -4.01 3.52
CA GLU A 84 3.24 -4.79 4.74
C GLU A 84 1.76 -4.76 5.15
N PRO A 85 1.17 -5.89 5.58
CA PRO A 85 -0.23 -5.94 6.01
C PRO A 85 -0.57 -5.00 7.16
N GLN A 86 0.41 -4.72 8.05
CA GLN A 86 0.24 -3.86 9.21
C GLN A 86 -0.05 -2.40 8.86
N LEU A 87 0.23 -1.98 7.62
CA LEU A 87 -0.13 -0.64 7.13
C LEU A 87 -1.64 -0.45 6.98
N PHE A 88 -2.40 -1.55 6.91
CA PHE A 88 -3.83 -1.56 6.63
C PHE A 88 -4.62 -2.21 7.78
N PRO A 89 -4.71 -1.57 8.96
CA PRO A 89 -5.43 -2.15 10.09
C PRO A 89 -6.93 -2.24 9.81
N ALA A 90 -7.59 -3.22 10.41
CA ALA A 90 -9.03 -3.37 10.33
C ALA A 90 -9.76 -2.09 10.79
N GLY A 91 -10.78 -1.68 10.07
CA GLY A 91 -11.53 -0.44 10.28
C GLY A 91 -10.94 0.79 9.58
N SER A 92 -9.73 0.70 8.99
CA SER A 92 -9.18 1.79 8.19
C SER A 92 -9.80 1.86 6.80
N GLN A 93 -9.86 3.08 6.24
CA GLN A 93 -10.39 3.34 4.90
C GLN A 93 -9.28 3.79 3.95
N TRP A 94 -9.38 3.36 2.70
CA TRP A 94 -8.35 3.58 1.69
C TRP A 94 -8.95 3.75 0.30
N VAL A 95 -8.30 4.57 -0.52
CA VAL A 95 -8.43 4.48 -1.97
C VAL A 95 -7.29 3.60 -2.46
N MET A 96 -7.59 2.52 -3.18
CA MET A 96 -6.60 1.55 -3.65
C MET A 96 -6.73 1.31 -5.15
N ALA A 97 -5.59 1.28 -5.84
CA ALA A 97 -5.45 0.88 -7.23
C ALA A 97 -4.85 -0.53 -7.27
N LEU A 98 -5.64 -1.51 -7.67
CA LEU A 98 -5.41 -2.93 -7.48
C LEU A 98 -5.19 -3.65 -8.82
N GLN A 99 -4.25 -4.60 -8.83
CA GLN A 99 -4.03 -5.51 -9.93
C GLN A 99 -4.73 -6.83 -9.66
N GLN A 100 -5.54 -7.33 -10.59
CA GLN A 100 -6.13 -8.64 -10.48
C GLN A 100 -5.06 -9.72 -10.65
N ILE A 101 -5.17 -10.79 -9.90
CA ILE A 101 -4.33 -11.99 -10.06
C ILE A 101 -5.06 -12.89 -11.05
N ASP A 102 -4.55 -12.97 -12.27
CA ASP A 102 -5.14 -13.72 -13.41
C ASP A 102 -4.40 -15.02 -13.70
N GLU A 103 -3.17 -15.14 -13.24
CA GLU A 103 -2.34 -16.34 -13.43
C GLU A 103 -2.06 -17.05 -12.10
N GLU A 104 -2.03 -18.38 -12.18
CA GLU A 104 -1.64 -19.22 -11.05
C GLU A 104 -0.13 -19.19 -10.88
N VAL A 105 0.33 -18.75 -9.70
CA VAL A 105 1.77 -18.78 -9.35
C VAL A 105 2.06 -20.08 -8.64
N GLU A 106 3.11 -20.79 -9.04
CA GLU A 106 3.53 -22.04 -8.41
C GLU A 106 3.74 -21.83 -6.90
N GLY A 107 3.03 -22.62 -6.07
CA GLY A 107 2.99 -22.43 -4.61
C GLY A 107 2.16 -21.23 -4.16
N GLY A 108 1.42 -20.58 -5.07
CA GLY A 108 0.70 -19.34 -4.84
C GLY A 108 -0.32 -19.39 -3.71
N PHE A 109 -1.19 -20.37 -3.69
CA PHE A 109 -2.14 -20.56 -2.60
C PHE A 109 -1.96 -21.93 -1.94
N ASN A 110 -1.57 -21.91 -0.68
CA ASN A 110 -1.52 -23.12 0.12
C ASN A 110 -2.47 -22.98 1.32
N PRO A 111 -3.58 -23.73 1.34
CA PRO A 111 -4.54 -23.66 2.44
C PRO A 111 -3.98 -24.14 3.78
N HIS A 112 -2.88 -24.93 3.76
CA HIS A 112 -2.21 -25.42 4.97
C HIS A 112 -1.18 -24.43 5.54
N THR A 113 -0.68 -23.48 4.69
CA THR A 113 0.27 -22.45 5.10
C THR A 113 -0.19 -21.06 4.64
N PRO A 114 -1.34 -20.57 5.13
CA PRO A 114 -1.96 -19.33 4.63
C PRO A 114 -1.09 -18.08 4.82
N ASN A 115 -0.09 -18.14 5.70
CA ASN A 115 0.81 -17.00 5.97
C ASN A 115 1.89 -16.80 4.90
N LEU A 116 2.03 -17.71 3.94
CA LEU A 116 3.05 -17.66 2.88
C LEU A 116 2.42 -17.72 1.48
N SER A 117 1.16 -17.38 1.35
CA SER A 117 0.49 -17.42 0.04
C SER A 117 0.84 -16.19 -0.79
N TYR A 118 1.11 -16.40 -2.06
CA TYR A 118 1.40 -15.35 -3.04
C TYR A 118 0.15 -14.71 -3.63
N GLY A 119 -0.99 -15.40 -3.53
CA GLY A 119 -2.29 -14.98 -4.00
C GLY A 119 -3.10 -16.13 -4.59
N ARG A 120 -4.31 -15.83 -4.99
CA ARG A 120 -5.23 -16.73 -5.64
C ARG A 120 -5.80 -16.05 -6.88
N VAL A 121 -5.96 -16.78 -7.96
CA VAL A 121 -6.62 -16.30 -9.19
C VAL A 121 -8.01 -15.77 -8.86
N GLY A 122 -8.31 -14.59 -9.35
CA GLY A 122 -9.54 -13.85 -9.11
C GLY A 122 -9.49 -12.88 -7.91
N ASP A 123 -8.50 -13.04 -7.02
CA ASP A 123 -8.21 -12.05 -5.97
C ASP A 123 -7.34 -10.91 -6.53
N TYR A 124 -6.96 -9.96 -5.68
CA TYR A 124 -6.17 -8.80 -6.07
C TYR A 124 -4.84 -8.73 -5.34
N SER A 125 -3.91 -7.96 -5.89
CA SER A 125 -2.64 -7.61 -5.28
C SER A 125 -2.45 -6.09 -5.27
N LEU A 126 -1.61 -5.60 -4.37
CA LEU A 126 -1.27 -4.19 -4.22
C LEU A 126 0.25 -4.02 -4.34
N SER A 127 0.70 -3.15 -5.25
CA SER A 127 2.13 -2.89 -5.45
C SER A 127 2.65 -1.83 -4.47
N SER A 128 3.91 -1.99 -4.00
CA SER A 128 4.64 -0.98 -3.23
C SER A 128 5.58 -0.13 -4.09
N CYS A 129 5.61 -0.34 -5.41
CA CYS A 129 6.51 0.34 -6.33
C CYS A 129 6.03 1.72 -6.79
N GLY A 130 4.91 2.22 -6.25
CA GLY A 130 4.31 3.51 -6.59
C GLY A 130 3.24 3.92 -5.59
N GLY A 131 2.55 5.00 -5.89
CA GLY A 131 1.46 5.55 -5.10
C GLY A 131 0.14 4.81 -5.30
N TYR A 132 0.12 3.49 -5.17
CA TYR A 132 -1.05 2.66 -5.45
C TYR A 132 -2.16 2.72 -4.39
N TRP A 133 -1.92 3.39 -3.27
CA TRP A 133 -2.92 3.58 -2.22
C TRP A 133 -2.85 4.98 -1.61
N LEU A 134 -4.00 5.46 -1.16
CA LEU A 134 -4.16 6.73 -0.48
C LEU A 134 -4.96 6.49 0.80
N SER A 135 -4.56 7.14 1.90
CA SER A 135 -5.32 7.08 3.14
C SER A 135 -6.61 7.88 3.00
N GLN A 136 -7.72 7.31 3.48
CA GLN A 136 -9.03 7.95 3.45
C GLN A 136 -9.58 8.13 4.86
N HIS A 137 -10.16 9.29 5.13
CA HIS A 137 -10.84 9.64 6.37
C HIS A 137 -12.18 10.31 6.03
N GLY A 138 -13.24 9.52 6.02
CA GLY A 138 -14.54 9.97 5.50
C GLY A 138 -14.41 10.40 4.03
N ASN A 139 -14.72 11.65 3.72
CA ASN A 139 -14.62 12.19 2.36
C ASN A 139 -13.25 12.80 2.02
N TRP A 140 -12.26 12.67 2.90
CA TRP A 140 -10.91 13.22 2.68
C TRP A 140 -9.90 12.14 2.36
N VAL A 141 -9.05 12.44 1.39
CA VAL A 141 -8.02 11.52 0.88
C VAL A 141 -6.66 12.20 0.92
N THR A 142 -5.63 11.50 1.38
CA THR A 142 -4.25 12.00 1.44
C THR A 142 -3.25 10.88 1.12
N GLY A 143 -2.07 11.25 0.65
CA GLY A 143 -0.97 10.32 0.34
C GLY A 143 -0.16 10.75 -0.88
N ASN A 144 0.44 9.79 -1.56
CA ASN A 144 1.21 10.01 -2.79
C ASN A 144 0.29 10.26 -3.99
N LEU A 145 -0.50 11.33 -3.94
CA LEU A 145 -1.57 11.59 -4.90
C LEU A 145 -1.06 12.08 -6.25
N VAL A 146 -0.25 13.15 -6.25
CA VAL A 146 0.26 13.84 -7.47
C VAL A 146 1.71 14.22 -7.24
N GLU A 147 2.58 13.99 -8.24
CA GLU A 147 3.98 14.43 -8.26
C GLU A 147 4.77 14.09 -6.99
N ALA A 148 4.40 12.99 -6.31
CA ALA A 148 5.05 12.59 -5.07
C ALA A 148 6.32 11.80 -5.36
N PRO A 149 7.50 12.26 -4.93
CA PRO A 149 8.74 11.52 -5.10
C PRO A 149 8.83 10.34 -4.11
N ARG A 150 9.53 9.28 -4.51
CA ARG A 150 9.66 8.04 -3.72
C ARG A 150 10.19 8.24 -2.30
N TRP A 151 11.14 9.14 -2.12
CA TRP A 151 11.79 9.40 -0.82
C TRP A 151 10.88 10.08 0.21
N VAL A 152 9.73 10.60 -0.20
CA VAL A 152 8.73 11.17 0.69
C VAL A 152 7.75 10.06 1.07
N ARG A 153 8.04 9.34 2.17
CA ARG A 153 7.16 8.25 2.66
C ARG A 153 5.75 8.72 3.02
N GLU A 154 5.65 9.93 3.55
CA GLU A 154 4.39 10.56 3.93
C GLU A 154 4.42 11.99 3.39
N PRO A 155 4.03 12.20 2.14
CA PRO A 155 3.95 13.54 1.60
C PRO A 155 2.96 14.33 2.45
N LYS A 156 3.42 15.46 3.00
CA LYS A 156 2.58 16.40 3.76
C LYS A 156 1.73 17.17 2.75
N MET A 157 0.74 16.51 2.21
CA MET A 157 -0.18 17.10 1.24
C MET A 157 -1.47 17.49 1.95
N THR A 158 -2.03 18.62 1.56
CA THR A 158 -3.39 19.00 1.97
C THR A 158 -4.34 17.88 1.52
N PRO A 159 -5.16 17.33 2.43
CA PRO A 159 -6.16 16.35 2.04
C PRO A 159 -7.10 16.92 0.98
N VAL A 160 -7.47 16.10 0.00
CA VAL A 160 -8.43 16.44 -1.05
C VAL A 160 -9.73 15.67 -0.87
N LEU A 161 -10.82 16.15 -1.46
CA LEU A 161 -12.09 15.43 -1.42
C LEU A 161 -12.02 14.15 -2.26
N LEU A 162 -12.62 13.08 -1.75
CA LEU A 162 -12.75 11.79 -2.46
C LEU A 162 -13.41 11.97 -3.83
N ASP A 163 -14.45 12.81 -3.92
CA ASP A 163 -15.15 13.10 -5.18
C ASP A 163 -14.21 13.68 -6.24
N LEU A 164 -13.25 14.52 -5.83
CA LEU A 164 -12.26 15.06 -6.77
C LEU A 164 -11.31 13.96 -7.30
N VAL A 165 -10.92 13.00 -6.45
CA VAL A 165 -10.14 11.82 -6.86
C VAL A 165 -10.96 10.92 -7.77
N ALA A 166 -12.23 10.69 -7.44
CA ALA A 166 -13.15 9.92 -8.27
C ALA A 166 -13.36 10.55 -9.65
N ASP A 167 -13.53 11.87 -9.72
CA ASP A 167 -13.67 12.60 -10.98
C ASP A 167 -12.38 12.57 -11.80
N TYR A 168 -11.22 12.57 -11.15
CA TYR A 168 -9.95 12.35 -11.84
C TYR A 168 -9.86 10.94 -12.45
N VAL A 169 -10.15 9.91 -11.65
CA VAL A 169 -10.14 8.50 -12.12
C VAL A 169 -11.13 8.29 -13.25
N ALA A 170 -12.27 8.99 -13.23
CA ALA A 170 -13.29 9.00 -14.30
C ALA A 170 -12.90 9.85 -15.53
N GLY A 171 -11.74 10.54 -15.50
CA GLY A 171 -11.28 11.40 -16.60
C GLY A 171 -12.02 12.72 -16.74
N LYS A 172 -12.79 13.15 -15.72
CA LYS A 172 -13.55 14.42 -15.75
C LYS A 172 -12.73 15.63 -15.34
N VAL A 173 -11.67 15.43 -14.54
CA VAL A 173 -10.74 16.49 -14.11
C VAL A 173 -9.30 16.11 -14.41
N SER A 174 -8.42 17.10 -14.52
CA SER A 174 -7.00 16.89 -14.80
C SER A 174 -6.19 16.64 -13.51
N ALA A 175 -5.00 16.04 -13.65
CA ALA A 175 -4.04 15.93 -12.55
C ALA A 175 -3.65 17.31 -11.98
N GLN A 176 -3.68 18.36 -12.81
CA GLN A 176 -3.42 19.73 -12.37
C GLN A 176 -4.46 20.25 -11.36
N ALA A 177 -5.73 19.84 -11.49
CA ALA A 177 -6.77 20.19 -10.53
C ALA A 177 -6.50 19.53 -9.17
N LEU A 178 -6.10 18.24 -9.16
CA LEU A 178 -5.65 17.55 -7.95
C LEU A 178 -4.43 18.21 -7.32
N LEU A 179 -3.43 18.57 -8.14
CA LEU A 179 -2.22 19.24 -7.69
C LEU A 179 -2.54 20.59 -7.02
N GLN A 180 -3.46 21.35 -7.59
CA GLN A 180 -3.88 22.63 -7.01
C GLN A 180 -4.64 22.44 -5.68
N ALA A 181 -5.49 21.42 -5.59
CA ALA A 181 -6.24 21.11 -4.38
C ALA A 181 -5.34 20.54 -3.26
N SER A 182 -4.28 19.81 -3.63
CA SER A 182 -3.35 19.15 -2.70
C SER A 182 -2.12 19.99 -2.32
N ARG A 183 -2.02 21.24 -2.79
CA ARG A 183 -0.93 22.13 -2.41
C ARG A 183 -0.90 22.34 -0.91
N GLU A 184 0.31 22.44 -0.34
CA GLU A 184 0.47 22.82 1.06
C GLU A 184 -0.27 24.16 1.30
N ASP A 185 -1.32 24.09 2.11
CA ASP A 185 -1.93 25.28 2.68
C ASP A 185 -1.06 25.72 3.88
N PRO A 186 -0.41 26.88 3.82
CA PRO A 186 0.42 27.38 4.92
C PRO A 186 -0.36 27.49 6.24
N ALA A 187 -1.64 27.86 6.18
CA ALA A 187 -2.49 28.00 7.36
C ALA A 187 -2.84 26.64 7.97
N ALA A 188 -3.13 25.63 7.15
CA ALA A 188 -3.37 24.26 7.60
C ALA A 188 -2.11 23.64 8.20
N ARG A 189 -0.92 23.96 7.65
CA ARG A 189 0.37 23.53 8.21
C ARG A 189 0.63 24.14 9.58
N GLU A 190 0.38 25.42 9.75
CA GLU A 190 0.56 26.13 11.02
C GLU A 190 -0.39 25.56 12.10
N LEU A 191 -1.65 25.35 11.75
CA LEU A 191 -2.65 24.71 12.63
C LEU A 191 -2.23 23.29 13.05
N LEU A 192 -1.66 22.50 12.15
CA LEU A 192 -1.13 21.14 12.44
C LEU A 192 0.08 21.21 13.39
N LEU A 193 0.95 22.20 13.24
CA LEU A 193 2.11 22.39 14.12
C LEU A 193 1.66 22.81 15.51
N ASP A 194 0.71 23.72 15.62
CA ASP A 194 0.14 24.19 16.88
C ASP A 194 -0.60 23.07 17.62
N THR A 195 -1.38 22.27 16.88
CA THR A 195 -2.08 21.10 17.46
C THR A 195 -1.07 20.06 17.99
N ARG A 196 0.03 19.80 17.28
CA ARG A 196 1.08 18.88 17.73
C ARG A 196 1.87 19.43 18.92
N ALA A 197 2.10 20.73 18.99
CA ALA A 197 2.71 21.37 20.14
C ALA A 197 1.81 21.25 21.37
N PHE A 198 0.53 21.57 21.24
CA PHE A 198 -0.48 21.45 22.29
C PHE A 198 -0.59 20.02 22.84
N LEU A 199 -0.64 19.00 21.97
CA LEU A 199 -0.73 17.60 22.38
C LEU A 199 0.56 17.10 23.07
N ARG A 200 1.73 17.70 22.79
CA ARG A 200 3.00 17.36 23.46
C ARG A 200 3.11 17.97 24.84
N GLU A 201 2.50 19.13 25.07
CA GLU A 201 2.48 19.79 26.38
C GLU A 201 1.51 19.14 27.36
N GLN A 202 0.58 18.31 26.90
CA GLN A 202 -0.38 17.59 27.71
C GLN A 202 0.05 16.16 28.12
N ASN A 203 1.16 15.65 27.58
CA ASN A 203 1.77 14.36 27.92
C ASN A 203 3.10 14.54 28.64
#